data_5c55612d9ec0430962556133f1505df7
#
_entry.id   5c55612d9ec0430962556133f1505df7
#
_cell.length_a   1.000
_cell.length_b   1.000
_cell.length_c   1.000
_cell.angle_alpha   90.00
_cell.angle_beta   90.00
_cell.angle_gamma   90.00
#
_symmetry.space_group_name_H-M   'P 1'
#
loop_
_entity.id
_entity.type
_entity.pdbx_description
1 polymer ?
#
loop_
_entity_poly.entity_id
_entity_poly.type
_entity_poly.pdbx_seq_one_letter_code
_entity_poly.pdbx_strand_id
1 'polypeptide(L)'
;MRAVENVIVDKSILQELVPLNALPTERFREVLEKITVEEVLKGKYLFRKGDMDNQSIYLLEGKINLIDGFRKVSGEVESGTDQSRYPITNQQPRPLSARAVKKCIIARIDSGLLNVLLTFDQSSTAEVVEIGADNNQDWMTRLLQIEAFRKIPPTMLQSLLIKMQPYPVKAGDIVIRQGDPGDYFY
;
A
#
# COMPACT_ATOMS: atom_id res chain seq x y z
N MET A 1 16.65 0.53 -14.64
CA MET A 1 16.31 0.97 -13.27
C MET A 1 17.37 0.37 -12.36
N ARG A 2 18.09 1.19 -11.62
CA ARG A 2 19.03 0.70 -10.61
C ARG A 2 18.37 0.98 -9.27
N ALA A 3 18.05 -0.06 -8.49
CA ALA A 3 17.82 0.08 -7.08
C ALA A 3 19.14 0.57 -6.47
N VAL A 4 19.14 1.71 -5.84
CA VAL A 4 20.33 2.25 -5.17
C VAL A 4 20.21 1.77 -3.72
N GLU A 5 20.98 0.75 -3.37
CA GLU A 5 21.05 0.13 -2.04
C GLU A 5 21.48 1.09 -0.90
N ASN A 6 21.70 2.39 -1.17
CA ASN A 6 22.24 3.36 -0.21
C ASN A 6 21.69 4.79 -0.35
N VAL A 7 20.42 5.00 -0.71
CA VAL A 7 19.82 6.31 -0.48
C VAL A 7 19.34 6.35 0.97
N ILE A 8 20.11 6.99 1.83
CA ILE A 8 19.72 7.28 3.22
C ILE A 8 18.62 8.34 3.14
N VAL A 9 17.37 7.90 3.16
CA VAL A 9 16.22 8.79 3.29
C VAL A 9 15.98 9.01 4.79
N ASP A 10 15.86 10.26 5.19
CA ASP A 10 15.48 10.59 6.55
C ASP A 10 14.08 10.03 6.83
N LYS A 11 13.97 9.19 7.84
CA LYS A 11 12.70 8.58 8.27
C LYS A 11 11.63 9.62 8.58
N SER A 12 12.04 10.83 9.00
CA SER A 12 11.13 11.93 9.29
C SER A 12 10.32 12.36 8.06
N ILE A 13 10.92 12.35 6.87
CA ILE A 13 10.25 12.69 5.62
C ILE A 13 9.14 11.66 5.32
N LEU A 14 9.40 10.39 5.57
CA LEU A 14 8.42 9.32 5.34
C LEU A 14 7.25 9.39 6.33
N GLN A 15 7.48 9.89 7.55
CA GLN A 15 6.43 10.11 8.56
C GLN A 15 5.48 11.27 8.22
N GLU A 16 5.89 12.17 7.35
CA GLU A 16 5.04 13.29 6.90
C GLU A 16 4.14 12.93 5.73
N LEU A 17 4.39 11.79 5.08
CA LEU A 17 3.63 11.36 3.90
C LEU A 17 2.22 10.92 4.27
N VAL A 18 1.24 11.31 3.47
CA VAL A 18 -0.17 10.92 3.64
C VAL A 18 -0.47 9.71 2.74
N PRO A 19 -1.07 8.65 3.27
CA PRO A 19 -1.61 8.46 4.62
C PRO A 19 -0.65 7.79 5.62
N LEU A 20 0.64 7.68 5.34
CA LEU A 20 1.61 7.01 6.22
C LEU A 20 1.68 7.65 7.61
N ASN A 21 1.48 8.97 7.68
CA ASN A 21 1.45 9.74 8.93
C ASN A 21 0.30 9.36 9.87
N ALA A 22 -0.72 8.68 9.38
CA ALA A 22 -1.84 8.18 10.17
C ALA A 22 -1.59 6.79 10.77
N LEU A 23 -0.51 6.11 10.37
CA LEU A 23 -0.20 4.78 10.86
C LEU A 23 0.40 4.81 12.27
N PRO A 24 -0.01 3.89 13.16
CA PRO A 24 0.67 3.65 14.42
C PRO A 24 2.15 3.28 14.21
N THR A 25 3.00 3.58 15.19
CA THR A 25 4.45 3.40 15.11
C THR A 25 4.86 1.99 14.66
N GLU A 26 4.19 0.96 15.17
CA GLU A 26 4.48 -0.44 14.82
C GLU A 26 4.17 -0.71 13.34
N ARG A 27 3.01 -0.26 12.86
CA ARG A 27 2.59 -0.41 11.45
C ARG A 27 3.46 0.41 10.50
N PHE A 28 3.83 1.60 10.92
CA PHE A 28 4.76 2.42 10.16
C PHE A 28 6.11 1.71 9.99
N ARG A 29 6.60 1.01 11.02
CA ARG A 29 7.84 0.22 10.94
C ARG A 29 7.74 -0.91 9.91
N GLU A 30 6.62 -1.63 9.87
CA GLU A 30 6.36 -2.68 8.86
C GLU A 30 6.39 -2.11 7.43
N VAL A 31 5.81 -0.92 7.25
CA VAL A 31 5.83 -0.23 5.95
C VAL A 31 7.24 0.16 5.56
N LEU A 32 8.05 0.69 6.51
CA LEU A 32 9.43 1.09 6.23
C LEU A 32 10.30 -0.05 5.68
N GLU A 33 10.06 -1.29 6.12
CA GLU A 33 10.80 -2.46 5.61
C GLU A 33 10.42 -2.83 4.17
N LYS A 34 9.27 -2.37 3.70
CA LYS A 34 8.71 -2.70 2.38
C LYS A 34 8.72 -1.52 1.41
N ILE A 35 9.11 -0.35 1.86
CA ILE A 35 9.31 0.81 1.00
C ILE A 35 10.55 0.59 0.14
N THR A 36 10.39 0.77 -1.17
CA THR A 36 11.51 0.82 -2.09
C THR A 36 11.81 2.28 -2.42
N VAL A 37 13.01 2.73 -2.12
CA VAL A 37 13.51 4.06 -2.50
C VAL A 37 14.38 3.92 -3.73
N GLU A 38 14.12 4.75 -4.74
CA GLU A 38 14.87 4.73 -5.98
C GLU A 38 15.18 6.12 -6.51
N GLU A 39 16.29 6.22 -7.25
CA GLU A 39 16.69 7.40 -7.97
C GLU A 39 16.15 7.37 -9.40
N VAL A 40 15.51 8.45 -9.83
CA VAL A 40 15.03 8.62 -11.19
C VAL A 40 15.76 9.78 -11.85
N LEU A 41 16.48 9.49 -12.93
CA LEU A 41 17.24 10.49 -13.66
C LEU A 41 16.32 11.43 -14.43
N LYS A 42 16.81 12.69 -14.65
CA LYS A 42 16.13 13.68 -15.48
C LYS A 42 15.65 13.09 -16.82
N GLY A 43 14.41 13.38 -17.16
CA GLY A 43 13.78 12.96 -18.40
C GLY A 43 13.21 11.55 -18.39
N LYS A 44 13.46 10.75 -17.37
CA LYS A 44 12.88 9.40 -17.22
C LYS A 44 11.45 9.48 -16.69
N TYR A 45 10.65 8.47 -17.03
CA TYR A 45 9.28 8.33 -16.54
C TYR A 45 9.29 7.50 -15.25
N LEU A 46 8.49 7.92 -14.28
CA LEU A 46 8.18 7.17 -13.08
C LEU A 46 7.13 6.09 -13.40
N PHE A 47 6.13 6.49 -14.18
CA PHE A 47 5.08 5.65 -14.75
C PHE A 47 4.49 6.34 -16.00
N ARG A 48 3.73 5.61 -16.79
CA ARG A 48 3.04 6.11 -17.99
C ARG A 48 1.53 6.04 -17.82
N LYS A 49 0.82 6.89 -18.57
CA LYS A 49 -0.63 6.79 -18.69
C LYS A 49 -1.05 5.39 -19.13
N GLY A 50 -2.02 4.82 -18.42
CA GLY A 50 -2.53 3.47 -18.67
C GLY A 50 -1.81 2.37 -17.91
N ASP A 51 -0.71 2.65 -17.23
CA ASP A 51 -0.02 1.65 -16.42
C ASP A 51 -0.91 1.18 -15.26
N MET A 52 -0.80 -0.10 -14.92
CA MET A 52 -1.47 -0.77 -13.80
C MET A 52 -0.40 -1.40 -12.90
N ASP A 53 0.38 -0.56 -12.24
CA ASP A 53 1.53 -0.98 -11.45
C ASP A 53 1.21 -1.28 -9.98
N ASN A 54 -0.01 -0.96 -9.53
CA ASN A 54 -0.47 -1.11 -8.15
C ASN A 54 0.48 -0.50 -7.09
N GLN A 55 1.15 0.59 -7.44
CA GLN A 55 2.12 1.26 -6.57
C GLN A 55 1.63 2.64 -6.15
N SER A 56 1.75 2.94 -4.85
CA SER A 56 1.71 4.31 -4.33
C SER A 56 3.12 4.89 -4.42
N ILE A 57 3.28 5.94 -5.23
CA ILE A 57 4.58 6.56 -5.52
C ILE A 57 4.61 7.96 -4.94
N TYR A 58 5.60 8.25 -4.12
CA TYR A 58 5.82 9.55 -3.48
C TYR A 58 7.09 10.21 -4.00
N LEU A 59 7.05 11.53 -4.19
CA LEU A 59 8.20 12.33 -4.53
C LEU A 59 8.87 12.82 -3.23
N LEU A 60 10.05 12.27 -2.91
CA LEU A 60 10.82 12.67 -1.74
C LEU A 60 11.74 13.86 -2.05
N GLU A 61 12.37 13.84 -3.22
CA GLU A 61 13.24 14.91 -3.70
C GLU A 61 13.10 15.10 -5.20
N GLY A 62 13.17 16.36 -5.64
CA GLY A 62 13.18 16.69 -7.06
C GLY A 62 11.93 17.41 -7.54
N LYS A 63 11.68 17.29 -8.84
CA LYS A 63 10.52 17.87 -9.53
C LYS A 63 10.08 16.98 -10.67
N ILE A 64 8.77 16.78 -10.82
CA ILE A 64 8.16 15.99 -11.88
C ILE A 64 7.08 16.80 -12.61
N ASN A 65 6.88 16.47 -13.88
CA ASN A 65 5.74 16.93 -14.68
C ASN A 65 4.75 15.79 -14.83
N LEU A 66 3.47 16.12 -14.65
CA LEU A 66 2.34 15.27 -14.99
C LEU A 66 1.92 15.58 -16.42
N ILE A 67 1.86 14.57 -17.28
CA ILE A 67 1.70 14.73 -18.72
C ILE A 67 0.46 13.96 -19.17
N ASP A 68 -0.44 14.59 -19.90
CA ASP A 68 -1.64 13.99 -20.45
C ASP A 68 -1.36 13.15 -21.72
N GLY A 69 -2.42 12.54 -22.29
CA GLY A 69 -2.33 11.74 -23.51
C GLY A 69 -1.90 12.53 -24.75
N PHE A 70 -2.00 13.84 -24.72
CA PHE A 70 -1.58 14.75 -25.81
C PHE A 70 -0.17 15.32 -25.61
N ARG A 71 0.60 14.75 -24.67
CA ARG A 71 1.95 15.20 -24.28
C ARG A 71 1.99 16.62 -23.72
N LYS A 72 0.85 17.16 -23.30
CA LYS A 72 0.77 18.46 -22.63
C LYS A 72 1.02 18.27 -21.13
N VAL A 73 1.78 19.19 -20.54
CA VAL A 73 1.98 19.25 -19.11
C VAL A 73 0.66 19.73 -18.46
N SER A 74 0.05 18.87 -17.67
CA SER A 74 -1.22 19.15 -16.98
C SER A 74 -1.00 19.58 -15.54
N GLY A 75 0.18 19.33 -14.98
CA GLY A 75 0.55 19.70 -13.61
C GLY A 75 2.00 19.41 -13.32
N GLU A 76 2.43 19.91 -12.17
CA GLU A 76 3.78 19.70 -11.66
C GLU A 76 3.71 19.32 -10.20
N VAL A 77 4.64 18.49 -9.73
CA VAL A 77 4.84 18.21 -8.30
C VAL A 77 6.30 18.48 -7.96
N GLU A 78 6.54 19.26 -6.94
CA GLU A 78 7.89 19.56 -6.44
C GLU A 78 8.02 19.15 -4.98
N SER A 79 9.16 18.56 -4.62
CA SER A 79 9.44 18.16 -3.25
C SER A 79 9.41 19.35 -2.29
N GLY A 80 8.96 19.11 -1.05
CA GLY A 80 8.81 20.16 -0.04
C GLY A 80 7.52 20.99 -0.18
N THR A 81 6.67 20.70 -1.17
CA THR A 81 5.34 21.27 -1.28
C THR A 81 4.29 20.37 -0.62
N ASP A 82 3.14 20.93 -0.29
CA ASP A 82 2.02 20.16 0.28
C ASP A 82 1.61 18.99 -0.63
N GLN A 83 1.67 19.18 -1.95
CA GLN A 83 1.35 18.14 -2.91
C GLN A 83 2.32 16.95 -2.87
N SER A 84 3.59 17.17 -2.50
CA SER A 84 4.59 16.09 -2.43
C SER A 84 4.37 15.14 -1.25
N ARG A 85 3.53 15.54 -0.27
CA ARG A 85 3.14 14.67 0.86
C ARG A 85 2.16 13.58 0.45
N TYR A 86 1.51 13.72 -0.69
CA TYR A 86 0.53 12.78 -1.22
C TYR A 86 1.14 11.91 -2.32
N PRO A 87 0.60 10.70 -2.55
CA PRO A 87 1.04 9.87 -3.66
C PRO A 87 0.74 10.52 -5.00
N ILE A 88 1.66 10.38 -5.92
CA ILE A 88 1.49 10.89 -7.29
C ILE A 88 0.44 10.05 -8.00
N THR A 89 -0.76 10.54 -8.18
CA THR A 89 -1.91 9.86 -8.82
C THR A 89 -2.17 8.44 -8.28
N ASN A 90 -3.18 8.27 -7.43
CA ASN A 90 -3.55 6.95 -6.86
C ASN A 90 -4.46 6.11 -7.76
N GLN A 91 -4.93 6.67 -8.88
CA GLN A 91 -5.88 5.97 -9.74
C GLN A 91 -5.17 4.94 -10.63
N GLN A 92 -5.83 3.80 -10.83
CA GLN A 92 -5.42 2.75 -11.76
C GLN A 92 -6.57 2.48 -12.75
N PRO A 93 -6.33 2.39 -14.05
CA PRO A 93 -5.07 2.70 -14.75
C PRO A 93 -4.60 4.14 -14.54
N ARG A 94 -3.29 4.38 -14.57
CA ARG A 94 -2.72 5.72 -14.40
C ARG A 94 -3.36 6.73 -15.36
N PRO A 95 -4.00 7.82 -14.89
CA PRO A 95 -4.66 8.79 -15.76
C PRO A 95 -3.67 9.66 -16.52
N LEU A 96 -2.47 9.86 -15.99
CA LEU A 96 -1.39 10.71 -16.53
C LEU A 96 -0.08 9.94 -16.52
N SER A 97 0.90 10.45 -17.29
CA SER A 97 2.31 10.04 -17.17
C SER A 97 3.05 10.98 -16.23
N ALA A 98 3.96 10.46 -15.41
CA ALA A 98 4.83 11.25 -14.56
C ALA A 98 6.27 11.19 -15.07
N ARG A 99 6.90 12.36 -15.35
CA ARG A 99 8.25 12.47 -15.90
C ARG A 99 9.12 13.37 -15.04
N ALA A 100 10.31 12.93 -14.72
CA ALA A 100 11.30 13.69 -13.96
C ALA A 100 11.83 14.90 -14.75
N VAL A 101 11.73 16.09 -14.16
CA VAL A 101 12.27 17.35 -14.74
C VAL A 101 13.73 17.51 -14.36
N LYS A 102 14.09 17.11 -13.17
CA LYS A 102 15.45 17.02 -12.65
C LYS A 102 15.66 15.62 -12.06
N LYS A 103 16.84 15.31 -11.54
CA LYS A 103 17.07 14.11 -10.76
C LYS A 103 16.08 14.07 -9.60
N CYS A 104 15.39 12.95 -9.39
CA CYS A 104 14.41 12.77 -8.34
C CYS A 104 14.73 11.55 -7.48
N ILE A 105 14.33 11.62 -6.22
CA ILE A 105 14.28 10.49 -5.32
C ILE A 105 12.80 10.22 -5.04
N ILE A 106 12.38 8.98 -5.22
CA ILE A 106 10.99 8.56 -5.02
C ILE A 106 10.92 7.38 -4.07
N ALA A 107 9.80 7.28 -3.36
CA ALA A 107 9.44 6.09 -2.60
C ALA A 107 8.30 5.36 -3.31
N ARG A 108 8.37 4.03 -3.37
CA ARG A 108 7.33 3.15 -3.88
C ARG A 108 6.86 2.22 -2.77
N ILE A 109 5.56 2.08 -2.68
CA ILE A 109 4.88 1.21 -1.73
C ILE A 109 3.79 0.47 -2.48
N ASP A 110 3.62 -0.82 -2.21
CA ASP A 110 2.47 -1.56 -2.73
C ASP A 110 1.17 -0.95 -2.18
N SER A 111 0.26 -0.55 -3.09
CA SER A 111 -0.98 0.12 -2.71
C SER A 111 -1.94 -0.81 -1.97
N GLY A 112 -1.90 -2.12 -2.27
CA GLY A 112 -2.71 -3.11 -1.57
C GLY A 112 -2.28 -3.26 -0.12
N LEU A 113 -0.97 -3.37 0.11
CA LEU A 113 -0.41 -3.41 1.45
C LEU A 113 -0.78 -2.16 2.25
N LEU A 114 -0.60 -0.97 1.65
CA LEU A 114 -0.92 0.29 2.32
C LEU A 114 -2.40 0.37 2.70
N ASN A 115 -3.30 0.00 1.79
CA ASN A 115 -4.74 0.01 2.05
C ASN A 115 -5.12 -0.96 3.18
N VAL A 116 -4.53 -2.16 3.20
CA VAL A 116 -4.74 -3.14 4.26
C VAL A 116 -4.34 -2.56 5.61
N LEU A 117 -3.14 -2.02 5.73
CA LEU A 117 -2.63 -1.47 6.99
C LEU A 117 -3.48 -0.29 7.52
N LEU A 118 -3.96 0.57 6.62
CA LEU A 118 -4.84 1.70 6.99
C LEU A 118 -6.23 1.25 7.43
N THR A 119 -6.79 0.23 6.78
CA THR A 119 -8.14 -0.26 7.11
C THR A 119 -8.19 -0.89 8.48
N PHE A 120 -7.12 -1.58 8.88
CA PHE A 120 -7.04 -2.20 10.21
C PHE A 120 -7.01 -1.21 11.36
N ASP A 121 -6.39 -0.06 11.16
CA ASP A 121 -6.35 0.97 12.20
C ASP A 121 -7.72 1.61 12.44
N GLN A 122 -8.51 1.78 11.38
CA GLN A 122 -9.86 2.35 11.48
C GLN A 122 -10.87 1.41 12.14
N SER A 123 -10.65 0.10 12.08
CA SER A 123 -11.52 -0.89 12.75
C SER A 123 -11.15 -1.14 14.20
N SER A 124 -9.95 -0.78 14.65
CA SER A 124 -9.50 -0.94 16.05
C SER A 124 -10.05 0.13 17.01
N THR A 125 -10.82 1.12 16.56
CA THR A 125 -11.54 2.07 17.42
C THR A 125 -12.89 1.54 17.91
N ALA A 126 -13.32 0.34 17.50
CA ALA A 126 -14.52 -0.31 18.01
C ALA A 126 -14.13 -1.37 19.05
N GLU A 127 -14.34 -1.04 20.33
CA GLU A 127 -14.39 -1.91 21.50
C GLU A 127 -13.35 -3.05 21.58
N VAL A 128 -12.31 -2.83 22.39
CA VAL A 128 -11.39 -3.87 22.83
C VAL A 128 -12.16 -4.90 23.68
N VAL A 129 -12.60 -5.98 23.06
CA VAL A 129 -12.81 -7.22 23.77
C VAL A 129 -11.44 -7.87 23.90
N GLU A 130 -10.88 -7.90 25.09
CA GLU A 130 -9.69 -8.67 25.43
C GLU A 130 -9.92 -10.16 25.07
N ILE A 131 -9.51 -10.54 23.87
CA ILE A 131 -9.27 -11.94 23.54
C ILE A 131 -7.75 -12.11 23.67
N GLY A 132 -7.36 -12.88 24.68
CA GLY A 132 -6.02 -13.21 25.15
C GLY A 132 -4.84 -12.87 24.25
N ALA A 133 -3.87 -12.18 24.84
CA ALA A 133 -2.56 -11.89 24.29
C ALA A 133 -1.96 -13.15 23.65
N ASP A 134 -1.74 -13.09 22.39
CA ASP A 134 -0.75 -13.70 21.51
C ASP A 134 -1.39 -14.13 20.17
N ASN A 135 -0.83 -13.64 19.06
CA ASN A 135 -1.02 -14.10 17.67
C ASN A 135 -2.06 -13.45 16.75
N ASN A 136 -2.73 -12.34 17.06
CA ASN A 136 -3.69 -11.80 16.11
C ASN A 136 -3.03 -11.02 14.93
N GLN A 137 -1.77 -10.66 15.03
CA GLN A 137 -1.03 -9.94 13.98
C GLN A 137 -0.46 -10.85 12.88
N ASP A 138 -0.24 -12.13 13.19
CA ASP A 138 0.45 -13.07 12.29
C ASP A 138 -0.49 -13.70 11.25
N TRP A 139 -1.78 -13.91 11.56
CA TRP A 139 -2.71 -14.61 10.66
C TRP A 139 -2.96 -13.85 9.34
N MET A 140 -3.02 -12.52 9.40
CA MET A 140 -3.25 -11.72 8.22
C MET A 140 -2.02 -11.66 7.31
N THR A 141 -0.84 -11.48 7.88
CA THR A 141 0.41 -11.57 7.13
C THR A 141 0.52 -12.95 6.46
N ARG A 142 0.14 -14.00 7.14
CA ARG A 142 0.08 -15.36 6.59
C ARG A 142 -0.97 -15.49 5.49
N LEU A 143 -2.16 -14.93 5.68
CA LEU A 143 -3.22 -14.94 4.68
C LEU A 143 -2.76 -14.27 3.37
N LEU A 144 -2.11 -13.10 3.46
CA LEU A 144 -1.60 -12.36 2.32
C LEU A 144 -0.41 -13.06 1.62
N GLN A 145 0.26 -13.99 2.29
CA GLN A 145 1.31 -14.81 1.70
C GLN A 145 0.76 -15.98 0.88
N ILE A 146 -0.48 -16.37 1.08
CA ILE A 146 -1.13 -17.44 0.32
C ILE A 146 -1.29 -16.99 -1.14
N GLU A 147 -0.80 -17.80 -2.07
CA GLU A 147 -0.81 -17.48 -3.51
C GLU A 147 -2.20 -17.14 -4.06
N ALA A 148 -3.25 -17.78 -3.56
CA ALA A 148 -4.63 -17.52 -3.95
C ALA A 148 -5.04 -16.08 -3.63
N PHE A 149 -4.65 -15.53 -2.47
CA PHE A 149 -4.97 -14.16 -2.06
C PHE A 149 -4.11 -13.12 -2.78
N ARG A 150 -2.89 -13.46 -3.18
CA ARG A 150 -2.02 -12.58 -3.98
C ARG A 150 -2.57 -12.28 -5.38
N LYS A 151 -3.44 -13.15 -5.90
CA LYS A 151 -4.10 -13.00 -7.22
C LYS A 151 -5.39 -12.18 -7.14
N ILE A 152 -5.89 -11.87 -5.94
CA ILE A 152 -7.12 -11.10 -5.74
C ILE A 152 -6.81 -9.60 -5.84
N PRO A 153 -7.59 -8.84 -6.64
CA PRO A 153 -7.45 -7.38 -6.66
C PRO A 153 -7.60 -6.76 -5.26
N PRO A 154 -6.81 -5.74 -4.90
CA PRO A 154 -6.83 -5.15 -3.55
C PRO A 154 -8.21 -4.69 -3.08
N THR A 155 -9.04 -4.16 -3.98
CA THR A 155 -10.41 -3.73 -3.69
C THR A 155 -11.32 -4.88 -3.31
N MET A 156 -11.15 -6.05 -3.95
CA MET A 156 -11.89 -7.27 -3.61
C MET A 156 -11.37 -7.90 -2.32
N LEU A 157 -10.05 -7.88 -2.11
CA LEU A 157 -9.43 -8.37 -0.88
C LEU A 157 -9.95 -7.61 0.34
N GLN A 158 -10.03 -6.27 0.25
CA GLN A 158 -10.60 -5.43 1.29
C GLN A 158 -12.06 -5.82 1.60
N SER A 159 -12.89 -6.00 0.58
CA SER A 159 -14.30 -6.41 0.74
C SER A 159 -14.44 -7.80 1.37
N LEU A 160 -13.50 -8.69 1.07
CA LEU A 160 -13.45 -10.03 1.64
C LEU A 160 -13.06 -9.99 3.11
N LEU A 161 -12.01 -9.25 3.46
CA LEU A 161 -11.55 -9.11 4.84
C LEU A 161 -12.60 -8.48 5.76
N ILE A 162 -13.36 -7.47 5.29
CA ILE A 162 -14.46 -6.85 6.05
C ILE A 162 -15.59 -7.86 6.34
N LYS A 163 -15.79 -8.83 5.47
CA LYS A 163 -16.83 -9.85 5.62
C LYS A 163 -16.39 -11.08 6.43
N MET A 164 -15.09 -11.22 6.70
CA MET A 164 -14.58 -12.30 7.54
C MET A 164 -14.99 -12.06 8.99
N GLN A 165 -15.52 -13.10 9.61
CA GLN A 165 -15.91 -13.08 11.01
C GLN A 165 -15.13 -14.15 11.77
N PRO A 166 -14.67 -13.88 12.99
CA PRO A 166 -14.04 -14.89 13.81
C PRO A 166 -15.06 -15.99 14.13
N TYR A 167 -14.68 -17.23 13.88
CA TYR A 167 -15.48 -18.40 14.23
C TYR A 167 -14.75 -19.21 15.31
N PRO A 168 -15.18 -19.10 16.58
CA PRO A 168 -14.50 -19.78 17.68
C PRO A 168 -14.77 -21.29 17.62
N VAL A 169 -13.70 -22.08 17.57
CA VAL A 169 -13.76 -23.55 17.58
C VAL A 169 -12.94 -24.09 18.74
N LYS A 170 -13.41 -25.19 19.34
CA LYS A 170 -12.68 -25.92 20.36
C LYS A 170 -12.01 -27.15 19.79
N ALA A 171 -11.00 -27.65 20.46
CA ALA A 171 -10.36 -28.89 20.06
C ALA A 171 -11.39 -30.03 20.03
N GLY A 172 -11.52 -30.69 18.87
CA GLY A 172 -12.50 -31.74 18.64
C GLY A 172 -13.80 -31.31 17.95
N ASP A 173 -14.02 -30.00 17.74
CA ASP A 173 -15.16 -29.50 17.00
C ASP A 173 -15.01 -29.83 15.50
N ILE A 174 -16.13 -30.22 14.89
CA ILE A 174 -16.20 -30.45 13.43
C ILE A 174 -16.65 -29.16 12.77
N VAL A 175 -15.77 -28.52 12.02
CA VAL A 175 -16.04 -27.25 11.31
C VAL A 175 -16.82 -27.50 10.03
N ILE A 176 -16.49 -28.57 9.31
CA ILE A 176 -17.13 -28.96 8.03
C ILE A 176 -17.38 -30.46 8.06
N ARG A 177 -18.59 -30.89 7.68
CA ARG A 177 -18.89 -32.30 7.45
C ARG A 177 -19.00 -32.59 5.96
N GLN A 178 -18.56 -33.76 5.53
CA GLN A 178 -18.73 -34.19 4.16
C GLN A 178 -20.23 -34.28 3.82
N GLY A 179 -20.66 -33.54 2.81
CA GLY A 179 -22.05 -33.48 2.37
C GLY A 179 -22.83 -32.25 2.87
N ASP A 180 -22.25 -31.44 3.75
CA ASP A 180 -22.88 -30.18 4.14
C ASP A 180 -22.90 -29.19 2.96
N PRO A 181 -23.96 -28.36 2.81
CA PRO A 181 -23.95 -27.28 1.85
C PRO A 181 -22.80 -26.30 2.15
N GLY A 182 -22.06 -25.89 1.13
CA GLY A 182 -20.92 -24.97 1.25
C GLY A 182 -21.38 -23.52 1.38
N ASP A 183 -21.82 -23.11 2.57
CA ASP A 183 -22.36 -21.78 2.83
C ASP A 183 -21.25 -20.74 3.14
N TYR A 184 -20.13 -21.20 3.67
CA TYR A 184 -19.01 -20.38 4.10
C TYR A 184 -17.67 -20.95 3.63
N PHE A 185 -16.70 -20.07 3.54
CA PHE A 185 -15.26 -20.41 3.48
C PHE A 185 -14.68 -20.34 4.88
N TYR A 186 -14.00 -21.41 5.30
CA TYR A 186 -13.33 -21.50 6.62
C TYR A 186 -11.82 -21.52 6.45
#